data_6a983ae4f876d3632365e0fd6c87f70d
#
_entry.id   6a983ae4f876d3632365e0fd6c87f70d
#
_cell.length_a   1.000
_cell.length_b   1.000
_cell.length_c   1.000
_cell.angle_alpha   90.00
_cell.angle_beta   90.00
_cell.angle_gamma   90.00
#
_symmetry.space_group_name_H-M   'P 1'
#
loop_
_entity.id
_entity.type
_entity.pdbx_description
1 polymer ?
#
loop_
_entity_poly.entity_id
_entity_poly.type
_entity_poly.pdbx_seq_one_letter_code
_entity_poly.pdbx_strand_id
1 'polypeptide(L)'
;MERAAVPSMIREQRLNKWIEDYSDSILRTCFLYLSDQTQAEDATQDTWIKAWKHMDDFERKGITNEKAWLLRIAINTCKDYRRTAWFRHVDRSKALDELPPQLIAVEPEDRTLTLMVMDLPDRYKQVILLHFFQGLTMQETADALNTSPSAGHRRLKKAEELLKGSLTGGVTYEG
;
A
#
# COMPACT_ATOMS: atom_id res chain seq x y z
N MET A 1 -30.60 -14.97 14.06
CA MET A 1 -30.45 -15.66 12.76
C MET A 1 -28.99 -15.76 12.41
N GLU A 2 -28.42 -16.92 12.56
CA GLU A 2 -27.12 -17.22 11.99
C GLU A 2 -27.23 -17.13 10.47
N ARG A 3 -26.55 -16.17 9.86
CA ARG A 3 -26.36 -16.20 8.42
C ARG A 3 -25.44 -17.38 8.13
N ALA A 4 -25.94 -18.32 7.31
CA ALA A 4 -25.15 -19.45 6.86
C ALA A 4 -23.82 -18.96 6.28
N ALA A 5 -22.71 -19.60 6.65
CA ALA A 5 -21.40 -19.34 6.09
C ALA A 5 -21.47 -19.43 4.56
N VAL A 6 -20.83 -18.49 3.87
CA VAL A 6 -20.76 -18.51 2.41
C VAL A 6 -20.13 -19.83 1.94
N PRO A 7 -20.72 -20.56 0.99
CA PRO A 7 -20.15 -21.81 0.51
C PRO A 7 -18.70 -21.64 0.06
N SER A 8 -17.85 -22.62 0.38
CA SER A 8 -16.42 -22.60 0.07
C SER A 8 -16.11 -22.25 -1.39
N MET A 9 -16.87 -22.82 -2.32
CA MET A 9 -16.74 -22.56 -3.75
C MET A 9 -16.95 -21.08 -4.11
N ILE A 10 -17.91 -20.41 -3.49
CA ILE A 10 -18.17 -18.97 -3.73
C ILE A 10 -17.03 -18.13 -3.16
N ARG A 11 -16.51 -18.52 -2.01
CA ARG A 11 -15.35 -17.85 -1.38
C ARG A 11 -14.10 -17.94 -2.26
N GLU A 12 -13.83 -19.13 -2.79
CA GLU A 12 -12.69 -19.36 -3.70
C GLU A 12 -12.80 -18.54 -4.98
N GLN A 13 -13.96 -18.52 -5.61
CA GLN A 13 -14.22 -17.71 -6.80
C GLN A 13 -14.02 -16.21 -6.53
N ARG A 14 -14.50 -15.73 -5.38
CA ARG A 14 -14.32 -14.34 -4.99
C ARG A 14 -12.84 -14.01 -4.74
N LEU A 15 -12.12 -14.83 -4.00
CA LEU A 15 -10.69 -14.62 -3.77
C LEU A 15 -9.90 -14.61 -5.07
N ASN A 16 -10.17 -15.56 -5.96
CA ASN A 16 -9.51 -15.62 -7.27
C ASN A 16 -9.77 -14.36 -8.08
N LYS A 17 -11.00 -13.85 -8.07
CA LYS A 17 -11.33 -12.59 -8.73
C LYS A 17 -10.61 -11.39 -8.11
N TRP A 18 -10.53 -11.32 -6.80
CA TRP A 18 -9.77 -10.27 -6.13
C TRP A 18 -8.27 -10.32 -6.45
N ILE A 19 -7.69 -11.50 -6.50
CA ILE A 19 -6.28 -11.68 -6.89
C ILE A 19 -6.09 -11.22 -8.34
N GLU A 20 -6.98 -11.60 -9.24
CA GLU A 20 -6.95 -11.22 -10.66
C GLU A 20 -7.04 -9.68 -10.84
N ASP A 21 -7.97 -9.04 -10.12
CA ASP A 21 -8.25 -7.61 -10.26
C ASP A 21 -7.26 -6.71 -9.50
N TYR A 22 -6.72 -7.15 -8.37
CA TYR A 22 -6.00 -6.28 -7.43
C TYR A 22 -4.57 -6.72 -7.11
N SER A 23 -4.09 -7.82 -7.63
CA SER A 23 -2.76 -8.36 -7.28
C SER A 23 -1.63 -7.36 -7.55
N ASP A 24 -1.63 -6.72 -8.71
CA ASP A 24 -0.63 -5.74 -9.07
C ASP A 24 -0.69 -4.50 -8.17
N SER A 25 -1.89 -4.03 -7.84
CA SER A 25 -2.09 -2.90 -6.93
C SER A 25 -1.59 -3.20 -5.51
N ILE A 26 -1.87 -4.39 -5.00
CA ILE A 26 -1.43 -4.82 -3.68
C ILE A 26 0.09 -4.99 -3.65
N LEU A 27 0.67 -5.69 -4.61
CA LEU A 27 2.12 -5.90 -4.69
C LEU A 27 2.88 -4.56 -4.82
N ARG A 28 2.41 -3.67 -5.68
CA ARG A 28 2.99 -2.34 -5.84
C ARG A 28 2.96 -1.54 -4.54
N THR A 29 1.84 -1.55 -3.84
CA THR A 29 1.70 -0.86 -2.55
C THR A 29 2.65 -1.44 -1.50
N CYS A 30 2.71 -2.74 -1.36
CA CYS A 30 3.64 -3.42 -0.45
C CYS A 30 5.10 -3.09 -0.79
N PHE A 31 5.44 -3.10 -2.08
CA PHE A 31 6.81 -2.80 -2.50
C PHE A 31 7.19 -1.34 -2.20
N LEU A 32 6.36 -0.38 -2.56
CA LEU A 32 6.64 1.04 -2.29
C LEU A 32 6.71 1.33 -0.78
N TYR A 33 5.99 0.55 0.02
CA TYR A 33 6.03 0.67 1.47
C TYR A 33 7.31 0.08 2.08
N LEU A 34 7.65 -1.17 1.68
CA LEU A 34 8.72 -1.96 2.30
C LEU A 34 10.09 -1.77 1.64
N SER A 35 10.13 -1.34 0.38
CA SER A 35 11.36 -1.16 -0.41
C SER A 35 12.21 -2.43 -0.56
N ASP A 36 11.58 -3.59 -0.48
CA ASP A 36 12.22 -4.91 -0.58
C ASP A 36 11.27 -5.84 -1.34
N GLN A 37 11.72 -6.40 -2.45
CA GLN A 37 10.88 -7.23 -3.32
C GLN A 37 10.42 -8.51 -2.61
N THR A 38 11.31 -9.21 -1.93
CA THR A 38 10.98 -10.45 -1.25
C THR A 38 9.96 -10.21 -0.14
N GLN A 39 10.16 -9.18 0.68
CA GLN A 39 9.21 -8.81 1.71
C GLN A 39 7.87 -8.35 1.13
N ALA A 40 7.88 -7.62 0.01
CA ALA A 40 6.66 -7.20 -0.65
C ALA A 40 5.85 -8.37 -1.20
N GLU A 41 6.50 -9.35 -1.79
CA GLU A 41 5.86 -10.59 -2.25
C GLU A 41 5.27 -11.39 -1.09
N ASP A 42 6.02 -11.55 -0.01
CA ASP A 42 5.56 -12.23 1.20
C ASP A 42 4.37 -11.50 1.85
N ALA A 43 4.44 -10.17 1.96
CA ALA A 43 3.35 -9.35 2.49
C ALA A 43 2.10 -9.41 1.60
N THR A 44 2.28 -9.52 0.30
CA THR A 44 1.18 -9.70 -0.66
C THR A 44 0.50 -11.05 -0.45
N GLN A 45 1.25 -12.12 -0.30
CA GLN A 45 0.69 -13.44 0.00
C GLN A 45 -0.03 -13.45 1.35
N ASP A 46 0.55 -12.86 2.38
CA ASP A 46 -0.08 -12.73 3.70
C ASP A 46 -1.36 -11.91 3.64
N THR A 47 -1.41 -10.91 2.79
CA THR A 47 -2.62 -10.11 2.54
C THR A 47 -3.76 -11.00 2.00
N TRP A 48 -3.47 -11.87 1.05
CA TRP A 48 -4.47 -12.79 0.50
C TRP A 48 -4.93 -13.82 1.53
N ILE A 49 -4.04 -14.34 2.34
CA ILE A 49 -4.39 -15.25 3.45
C ILE A 49 -5.30 -14.55 4.46
N LYS A 50 -5.00 -13.32 4.83
CA LYS A 50 -5.84 -12.52 5.73
C LYS A 50 -7.20 -12.18 5.11
N ALA A 51 -7.22 -11.83 3.83
CA ALA A 51 -8.45 -11.57 3.10
C ALA A 51 -9.36 -12.81 3.08
N TRP A 52 -8.79 -13.99 2.86
CA TRP A 52 -9.52 -15.24 2.97
C TRP A 52 -10.11 -15.47 4.36
N LYS A 53 -9.30 -15.30 5.40
CA LYS A 53 -9.72 -15.49 6.80
C LYS A 53 -10.83 -14.53 7.23
N HIS A 54 -10.81 -13.31 6.74
CA HIS A 54 -11.74 -12.24 7.11
C HIS A 54 -12.86 -12.00 6.09
N MET A 55 -13.02 -12.86 5.11
CA MET A 55 -14.04 -12.70 4.07
C MET A 55 -15.46 -12.70 4.63
N ASP A 56 -15.73 -13.49 5.67
CA ASP A 56 -17.03 -13.50 6.33
C ASP A 56 -17.32 -12.17 7.05
N ASP A 57 -16.30 -11.51 7.60
CA ASP A 57 -16.41 -10.17 8.18
C ASP A 57 -16.70 -9.12 7.11
N PHE A 58 -16.08 -9.21 5.95
CA PHE A 58 -16.34 -8.36 4.80
C PHE A 58 -17.83 -8.43 4.40
N GLU A 59 -18.37 -9.64 4.26
CA GLU A 59 -19.76 -9.87 3.95
C GLU A 59 -20.71 -9.38 5.05
N ARG A 60 -20.43 -9.75 6.29
CA ARG A 60 -21.27 -9.42 7.44
C ARG A 60 -21.39 -7.92 7.67
N LYS A 61 -20.31 -7.17 7.46
CA LYS A 61 -20.27 -5.71 7.62
C LYS A 61 -20.85 -4.97 6.42
N GLY A 62 -21.22 -5.66 5.35
CA GLY A 62 -21.75 -5.05 4.13
C GLY A 62 -20.77 -4.13 3.43
N ILE A 63 -19.48 -4.45 3.50
CA ILE A 63 -18.44 -3.65 2.86
C ILE A 63 -18.59 -3.76 1.34
N THR A 64 -18.63 -2.64 0.65
CA THR A 64 -18.82 -2.58 -0.80
C THR A 64 -17.54 -2.22 -1.56
N ASN A 65 -16.62 -1.50 -0.94
CA ASN A 65 -15.34 -1.14 -1.56
C ASN A 65 -14.28 -2.20 -1.28
N GLU A 66 -14.20 -3.17 -2.17
CA GLU A 66 -13.24 -4.29 -2.10
C GLU A 66 -11.80 -3.80 -2.11
N LYS A 67 -11.48 -2.88 -3.01
CA LYS A 67 -10.13 -2.34 -3.17
C LYS A 67 -9.63 -1.67 -1.89
N ALA A 68 -10.43 -0.79 -1.32
CA ALA A 68 -10.07 -0.09 -0.08
C ALA A 68 -9.89 -1.07 1.09
N TRP A 69 -10.76 -2.07 1.19
CA TRP A 69 -10.67 -3.10 2.22
C TRP A 69 -9.40 -3.95 2.08
N LEU A 70 -9.07 -4.39 0.87
CA LEU A 70 -7.86 -5.17 0.59
C LEU A 70 -6.58 -4.34 0.84
N LEU A 71 -6.57 -3.07 0.45
CA LEU A 71 -5.45 -2.16 0.71
C LEU A 71 -5.26 -1.88 2.20
N ARG A 72 -6.34 -1.82 2.98
CA ARG A 72 -6.24 -1.74 4.44
C ARG A 72 -5.52 -2.95 5.03
N ILE A 73 -5.87 -4.17 4.58
CA ILE A 73 -5.18 -5.39 4.99
C ILE A 73 -3.70 -5.34 4.59
N ALA A 74 -3.41 -4.93 3.36
CA ALA A 74 -2.05 -4.82 2.85
C ALA A 74 -1.19 -3.84 3.65
N ILE A 75 -1.69 -2.65 3.93
CA ILE A 75 -0.98 -1.64 4.74
C ILE A 75 -0.72 -2.14 6.15
N ASN A 76 -1.72 -2.77 6.79
CA ASN A 76 -1.55 -3.34 8.12
C ASN A 76 -0.53 -4.48 8.13
N THR A 77 -0.51 -5.29 7.10
CA THR A 77 0.50 -6.35 6.91
C THR A 77 1.90 -5.76 6.77
N CYS A 78 2.05 -4.72 5.95
CA CYS A 78 3.33 -4.02 5.80
C CYS A 78 3.81 -3.38 7.11
N LYS A 79 2.90 -2.81 7.91
CA LYS A 79 3.24 -2.30 9.25
C LYS A 79 3.80 -3.40 10.15
N ASP A 80 3.23 -4.60 10.10
CA ASP A 80 3.73 -5.74 10.86
C ASP A 80 5.12 -6.16 10.41
N TYR A 81 5.37 -6.22 9.10
CA TYR A 81 6.70 -6.48 8.55
C TYR A 81 7.72 -5.43 8.98
N ARG A 82 7.35 -4.15 8.99
CA ARG A 82 8.22 -3.05 9.44
C ARG A 82 8.62 -3.19 10.90
N ARG A 83 7.73 -3.63 11.76
CA ARG A 83 8.02 -3.83 13.20
C ARG A 83 8.99 -4.98 13.45
N THR A 84 8.97 -6.01 12.61
CA THR A 84 9.81 -7.21 12.75
C THR A 84 11.10 -7.13 11.95
N ALA A 85 11.17 -6.31 10.91
CA ALA A 85 12.35 -6.09 10.10
C ALA A 85 13.25 -5.04 10.75
N TRP A 86 14.15 -5.48 11.64
CA TRP A 86 15.25 -4.67 12.13
C TRP A 86 16.10 -4.18 10.95
N PHE A 87 16.09 -2.85 10.71
CA PHE A 87 17.04 -2.04 9.93
C PHE A 87 17.88 -2.79 8.88
N ARG A 88 17.27 -3.30 7.82
CA ARG A 88 18.01 -3.58 6.61
C ARG A 88 18.17 -2.26 5.86
N HIS A 89 19.41 -1.86 5.69
CA HIS A 89 19.74 -0.78 4.76
C HIS A 89 19.49 -1.31 3.34
N VAL A 90 18.33 -0.98 2.77
CA VAL A 90 17.96 -1.39 1.41
C VAL A 90 18.35 -0.26 0.46
N ASP A 91 19.12 -0.60 -0.57
CA ASP A 91 19.30 0.30 -1.70
C ASP A 91 17.99 0.35 -2.52
N ARG A 92 17.20 1.37 -2.27
CA ARG A 92 15.88 1.55 -2.88
C ARG A 92 15.94 1.75 -4.38
N SER A 93 17.00 2.36 -4.88
CA SER A 93 17.19 2.55 -6.32
C SER A 93 17.40 1.20 -7.01
N LYS A 94 18.24 0.34 -6.43
CA LYS A 94 18.48 -1.01 -6.93
C LYS A 94 17.22 -1.88 -6.82
N ALA A 95 16.52 -1.81 -5.68
CA ALA A 95 15.28 -2.54 -5.49
C ALA A 95 14.23 -2.16 -6.54
N LEU A 96 14.13 -0.87 -6.86
CA LEU A 96 13.22 -0.38 -7.91
C LEU A 96 13.59 -0.91 -9.30
N ASP A 97 14.90 -1.07 -9.61
CA ASP A 97 15.36 -1.64 -10.88
C ASP A 97 15.03 -3.12 -11.03
N GLU A 98 14.89 -3.85 -9.93
CA GLU A 98 14.59 -5.27 -9.92
C GLU A 98 13.11 -5.59 -10.11
N LEU A 99 12.22 -4.59 -9.99
CA LEU A 99 10.79 -4.78 -10.22
C LEU A 99 10.46 -5.01 -11.70
N PRO A 100 9.48 -5.88 -11.98
CA PRO A 100 8.95 -6.02 -13.32
C PRO A 100 8.46 -4.67 -13.88
N PRO A 101 8.78 -4.33 -15.14
CA PRO A 101 8.38 -3.07 -15.76
C PRO A 101 6.87 -2.79 -15.70
N GLN A 102 6.04 -3.84 -15.67
CA GLN A 102 4.58 -3.72 -15.57
C GLN A 102 4.12 -3.10 -14.22
N LEU A 103 4.91 -3.28 -13.17
CA LEU A 103 4.64 -2.72 -11.85
C LEU A 103 5.21 -1.30 -11.70
N ILE A 104 6.18 -0.97 -12.52
CA ILE A 104 6.80 0.35 -12.61
C ILE A 104 6.57 0.91 -14.02
N ALA A 105 5.35 1.23 -14.36
CA ALA A 105 5.11 2.07 -15.53
C ALA A 105 5.38 3.53 -15.14
N VAL A 106 6.66 3.86 -14.94
CA VAL A 106 7.05 5.18 -14.46
C VAL A 106 8.00 5.79 -15.47
N GLU A 107 7.61 6.89 -16.06
CA GLU A 107 8.52 7.74 -16.81
C GLU A 107 9.70 8.14 -15.91
N PRO A 108 10.89 8.42 -16.46
CA PRO A 108 12.08 8.75 -15.65
C PRO A 108 11.86 9.87 -14.63
N GLU A 109 11.01 10.84 -14.93
CA GLU A 109 10.64 11.94 -14.04
C GLU A 109 9.84 11.45 -12.83
N ASP A 110 8.94 10.51 -13.04
CA ASP A 110 8.15 9.86 -11.99
C ASP A 110 8.99 8.93 -11.11
N ARG A 111 10.09 8.40 -11.65
CA ARG A 111 11.03 7.56 -10.88
C ARG A 111 11.63 8.31 -9.70
N THR A 112 12.08 9.55 -9.91
CA THR A 112 12.62 10.39 -8.83
C THR A 112 11.56 10.63 -7.76
N LEU A 113 10.35 10.98 -8.14
CA LEU A 113 9.23 11.15 -7.22
C LEU A 113 8.91 9.87 -6.46
N THR A 114 8.90 8.73 -7.15
CA THR A 114 8.67 7.42 -6.52
C THR A 114 9.72 7.11 -5.45
N LEU A 115 10.99 7.34 -5.72
CA LEU A 115 12.08 7.16 -4.75
C LEU A 115 11.91 8.09 -3.54
N MET A 116 11.51 9.34 -3.78
CA MET A 116 11.25 10.30 -2.70
C MET A 116 10.07 9.86 -1.83
N VAL A 117 9.02 9.31 -2.43
CA VAL A 117 7.87 8.75 -1.70
C VAL A 117 8.31 7.55 -0.86
N MET A 118 9.15 6.67 -1.41
CA MET A 118 9.70 5.53 -0.66
C MET A 118 10.53 5.96 0.55
N ASP A 119 11.10 7.15 0.53
CA ASP A 119 11.90 7.73 1.63
C ASP A 119 11.07 8.45 2.70
N LEU A 120 9.79 8.70 2.46
CA LEU A 120 8.93 9.36 3.43
C LEU A 120 8.81 8.53 4.72
N PRO A 121 8.67 9.20 5.89
CA PRO A 121 8.22 8.51 7.10
C PRO A 121 6.92 7.77 6.87
N ASP A 122 6.77 6.60 7.46
CA ASP A 122 5.68 5.66 7.18
C ASP A 122 4.29 6.30 7.27
N ARG A 123 4.03 7.13 8.27
CA ARG A 123 2.73 7.80 8.44
C ARG A 123 2.32 8.71 7.28
N TYR A 124 3.29 9.32 6.61
CA TYR A 124 3.07 10.18 5.43
C TYR A 124 3.05 9.36 4.16
N LYS A 125 3.93 8.38 4.05
CA LYS A 125 3.96 7.43 2.93
C LYS A 125 2.63 6.72 2.74
N GLN A 126 2.00 6.27 3.82
CA GLN A 126 0.71 5.58 3.80
C GLN A 126 -0.37 6.40 3.08
N VAL A 127 -0.49 7.68 3.40
CA VAL A 127 -1.49 8.57 2.77
C VAL A 127 -1.20 8.76 1.29
N ILE A 128 0.06 8.97 0.92
CA ILE A 128 0.46 9.13 -0.48
C ILE A 128 0.16 7.85 -1.27
N LEU A 129 0.51 6.68 -0.74
CA LEU A 129 0.28 5.41 -1.43
C LEU A 129 -1.20 5.13 -1.65
N LEU A 130 -2.04 5.36 -0.65
CA LEU A 130 -3.47 5.06 -0.76
C LEU A 130 -4.21 6.10 -1.57
N HIS A 131 -3.96 7.37 -1.35
CA HIS A 131 -4.70 8.46 -2.00
C HIS A 131 -4.23 8.72 -3.44
N PHE A 132 -2.93 8.92 -3.64
CA PHE A 132 -2.40 9.26 -4.98
C PHE A 132 -2.15 8.04 -5.85
N PHE A 133 -1.45 7.02 -5.34
CA PHE A 133 -1.10 5.86 -6.16
C PHE A 133 -2.28 4.92 -6.40
N GLN A 134 -3.13 4.73 -5.41
CA GLN A 134 -4.26 3.80 -5.50
C GLN A 134 -5.60 4.47 -5.76
N GLY A 135 -5.66 5.79 -5.74
CA GLY A 135 -6.84 6.55 -6.11
C GLY A 135 -8.00 6.49 -5.09
N LEU A 136 -7.71 6.16 -3.83
CA LEU A 136 -8.73 6.21 -2.78
C LEU A 136 -9.12 7.65 -2.46
N THR A 137 -10.40 7.88 -2.17
CA THR A 137 -10.84 9.15 -1.58
C THR A 137 -10.18 9.37 -0.22
N MET A 138 -10.18 10.61 0.27
CA MET A 138 -9.62 10.87 1.60
C MET A 138 -10.41 10.15 2.71
N GLN A 139 -11.73 10.02 2.56
CA GLN A 139 -12.54 9.23 3.50
C GLN A 139 -12.12 7.76 3.52
N GLU A 140 -11.97 7.14 2.35
CA GLU A 140 -11.52 5.75 2.22
C GLU A 140 -10.09 5.57 2.75
N THR A 141 -9.21 6.51 2.46
CA THR A 141 -7.83 6.53 2.96
C THR A 141 -7.79 6.61 4.48
N ALA A 142 -8.55 7.53 5.06
CA ALA A 142 -8.66 7.70 6.50
C ALA A 142 -9.22 6.43 7.19
N ASP A 143 -10.25 5.85 6.61
CA ASP A 143 -10.85 4.59 7.12
C ASP A 143 -9.82 3.44 7.05
N ALA A 144 -9.08 3.32 5.96
CA ALA A 144 -8.04 2.30 5.81
C ALA A 144 -6.89 2.49 6.82
N LEU A 145 -6.58 3.71 7.20
CA LEU A 145 -5.52 4.06 8.16
C LEU A 145 -6.03 4.19 9.61
N ASN A 146 -7.31 3.91 9.85
CA ASN A 146 -7.95 4.05 11.14
C ASN A 146 -7.74 5.44 11.76
N THR A 147 -7.99 6.48 10.98
CA THR A 147 -7.86 7.88 11.37
C THR A 147 -9.03 8.71 10.84
N SER A 148 -9.11 9.97 11.23
CA SER A 148 -10.13 10.88 10.71
C SER A 148 -9.72 11.46 9.34
N PRO A 149 -10.67 11.86 8.49
CA PRO A 149 -10.37 12.57 7.26
C PRO A 149 -9.56 13.85 7.48
N SER A 150 -9.83 14.59 8.54
CA SER A 150 -9.05 15.77 8.93
C SER A 150 -7.58 15.44 9.23
N ALA A 151 -7.32 14.36 9.95
CA ALA A 151 -5.96 13.87 10.20
C ALA A 151 -5.31 13.39 8.90
N GLY A 152 -6.06 12.74 8.03
CA GLY A 152 -5.61 12.34 6.69
C GLY A 152 -5.16 13.53 5.86
N HIS A 153 -5.96 14.60 5.81
CA HIS A 153 -5.60 15.84 5.12
C HIS A 153 -4.34 16.51 5.69
N ARG A 154 -4.19 16.53 7.02
CA ARG A 154 -2.97 17.08 7.65
C ARG A 154 -1.73 16.27 7.28
N ARG A 155 -1.83 14.94 7.29
CA ARG A 155 -0.73 14.05 6.87
C ARG A 155 -0.39 14.24 5.40
N LEU A 156 -1.39 14.36 4.54
CA LEU A 156 -1.19 14.62 3.11
C LEU A 156 -0.46 15.94 2.88
N LYS A 157 -0.91 17.00 3.52
CA LYS A 157 -0.27 18.32 3.42
C LYS A 157 1.20 18.27 3.87
N LYS A 158 1.47 17.58 4.99
CA LYS A 158 2.86 17.41 5.48
C LYS A 158 3.71 16.58 4.53
N ALA A 159 3.14 15.52 3.96
CA ALA A 159 3.82 14.71 2.96
C ALA A 159 4.19 15.54 1.73
N GLU A 160 3.28 16.37 1.23
CA GLU A 160 3.54 17.28 0.11
C GLU A 160 4.63 18.30 0.43
N GLU A 161 4.64 18.86 1.64
CA GLU A 161 5.69 19.79 2.08
C GLU A 161 7.06 19.10 2.12
N LEU A 162 7.13 17.87 2.63
CA LEU A 162 8.37 17.09 2.66
C LEU A 162 8.88 16.75 1.26
N LEU A 163 7.98 16.37 0.34
CA LEU A 163 8.34 16.10 -1.06
C LEU A 163 8.84 17.35 -1.77
N LYS A 164 8.20 18.50 -1.58
CA LYS A 164 8.65 19.80 -2.13
C LYS A 164 10.00 20.20 -1.56
N GLY A 165 10.23 20.02 -0.25
CA GLY A 165 11.50 20.30 0.41
C GLY A 165 12.63 19.44 -0.15
N SER A 166 12.37 18.17 -0.45
CA SER A 166 13.35 17.27 -1.06
C SER A 166 13.68 17.66 -2.50
N LEU A 167 12.70 18.13 -3.29
CA LEU A 167 12.91 18.61 -4.66
C LEU A 167 13.74 19.91 -4.69
N THR A 168 13.54 20.81 -3.74
CA THR A 168 14.27 22.07 -3.64
C THR A 168 15.61 21.92 -2.95
N GLY A 169 15.75 21.01 -1.99
CA GLY A 169 17.01 20.71 -1.27
C GLY A 169 17.98 19.83 -2.04
N GLY A 170 17.54 19.16 -3.11
CA GLY A 170 18.37 18.30 -3.97
C GLY A 170 19.32 19.04 -4.91
N VAL A 171 19.37 20.37 -4.85
CA VAL A 171 20.26 21.22 -5.68
C VAL A 171 21.55 21.60 -4.97
N THR A 172 21.77 21.18 -3.75
CA THR A 172 23.05 21.37 -3.05
C THR A 172 23.83 20.07 -2.94
N TYR A 173 24.24 19.54 -4.08
CA TYR A 173 25.47 18.78 -4.14
C TYR A 173 26.58 19.78 -4.46
N GLU A 174 27.03 20.50 -3.47
CA GLU A 174 28.39 20.98 -3.48
C GLU A 174 29.30 19.80 -3.13
N GLY A 175 30.18 19.49 -4.06
CA GLY A 175 31.07 18.37 -4.06
C GLY A 175 32.09 18.29 -2.93
#